data_356737f0a277deba48fb495de8d685d0
#
_entry.id   356737f0a277deba48fb495de8d685d0
#
_cell.length_a   1.000
_cell.length_b   1.000
_cell.length_c   1.000
_cell.angle_alpha   90.00
_cell.angle_beta   90.00
_cell.angle_gamma   90.00
#
_symmetry.space_group_name_H-M   'P 1'
#
loop_
_entity.id
_entity.type
_entity.pdbx_description
1 polymer ?
#
loop_
_entity_poly.entity_id
_entity_poly.type
_entity_poly.pdbx_seq_one_letter_code
_entity_poly.pdbx_strand_id
1 'polypeptide(L)'
;MQVDATYLTANEYHNPMEPHASTVLYKADGTLEIHDKTQGTQNCQDYLHKVFGLPKASIRVRAAFVGGAFGSGLRPQYQLPLAVMAALHLQRSVRVTLTRQQMFTFGYRPRTEQRLRLGADVNGQLLAIAHDALGQTSRFEDFTEHVVEWSGMLYQCDNVALSYRLASLDVYTPLDMRAPGAASGMIALECAMDELACAAQIDPLELRRRNFTANNANEGKPYSSKELLACYRQGAERFGWQNRNPQPRSMRHGNQLIGWGMAGGVWEAMQMKASAKARFDAQGHLTVCSATTDIGTGTYTVMTQIAADAAGARVQDVTFVLGDSSLPTAPLQADRLRCRRSVRPCARPARYCAPKCWNMRAGCTPKWPARPGSRSFSPMATCTRAAIAWPCRTSSPAPLTVSSKCKSTPSPAPDANRSPPLPIRQYSWKSTSTRTLAQSRLHG
;
A
#
# COMPACT_ATOMS: atom_id res chain seq x y z
N MET A 1 -21.09 9.64 28.08
CA MET A 1 -21.20 10.69 27.02
C MET A 1 -21.38 10.00 25.70
N GLN A 2 -22.02 10.67 24.73
CA GLN A 2 -22.25 10.08 23.41
C GLN A 2 -22.21 11.13 22.32
N VAL A 3 -21.84 10.69 21.10
CA VAL A 3 -21.93 11.43 19.84
C VAL A 3 -22.74 10.59 18.86
N ASP A 4 -23.59 11.22 18.06
CA ASP A 4 -24.31 10.63 16.93
C ASP A 4 -24.30 11.67 15.81
N ALA A 5 -23.42 11.48 14.81
CA ALA A 5 -23.22 12.46 13.77
C ALA A 5 -23.00 11.79 12.40
N THR A 6 -23.34 12.53 11.35
CA THR A 6 -23.17 12.11 9.95
C THR A 6 -22.12 12.97 9.27
N TYR A 7 -21.14 12.32 8.64
CA TYR A 7 -20.04 12.94 7.93
C TYR A 7 -20.12 12.60 6.44
N LEU A 8 -19.86 13.59 5.60
CA LEU A 8 -19.89 13.45 4.15
C LEU A 8 -18.50 13.67 3.59
N THR A 9 -18.04 12.76 2.74
CA THR A 9 -16.84 12.96 1.92
C THR A 9 -17.23 13.17 0.46
N ALA A 10 -16.53 14.06 -0.22
CA ALA A 10 -16.78 14.34 -1.64
C ALA A 10 -16.07 13.29 -2.54
N ASN A 11 -16.40 13.31 -3.84
CA ASN A 11 -15.61 12.62 -4.84
C ASN A 11 -14.21 13.26 -4.94
N GLU A 12 -13.17 12.45 -5.03
CA GLU A 12 -11.80 12.90 -5.25
C GLU A 12 -11.19 12.23 -6.48
N TYR A 13 -10.46 13.01 -7.29
CA TYR A 13 -9.80 12.54 -8.50
C TYR A 13 -8.29 12.47 -8.30
N HIS A 14 -7.65 11.43 -8.82
CA HIS A 14 -6.21 11.19 -8.66
C HIS A 14 -5.32 12.32 -9.20
N ASN A 15 -5.68 12.85 -10.34
CA ASN A 15 -5.02 13.97 -11.04
C ASN A 15 -3.48 14.01 -10.90
N PRO A 16 -2.74 12.91 -11.20
CA PRO A 16 -1.29 12.87 -11.10
C PRO A 16 -0.64 13.82 -12.10
N MET A 17 0.59 14.29 -11.81
CA MET A 17 1.30 15.24 -12.69
C MET A 17 1.53 14.66 -14.09
N GLU A 18 1.99 13.41 -14.18
CA GLU A 18 2.16 12.72 -15.45
C GLU A 18 0.81 12.32 -16.05
N PRO A 19 0.45 12.77 -17.27
CA PRO A 19 -0.71 12.26 -17.96
C PRO A 19 -0.59 10.76 -18.26
N HIS A 20 -1.71 10.04 -18.30
CA HIS A 20 -1.71 8.66 -18.74
C HIS A 20 -1.38 8.58 -20.22
N ALA A 21 -0.37 7.80 -20.54
CA ALA A 21 0.08 7.55 -21.90
C ALA A 21 0.54 6.10 -22.05
N SER A 22 0.25 5.51 -23.20
CA SER A 22 0.71 4.18 -23.59
C SER A 22 1.39 4.27 -24.97
N THR A 23 2.63 3.83 -25.06
CA THR A 23 3.39 3.72 -26.30
C THR A 23 3.60 2.25 -26.61
N VAL A 24 3.04 1.78 -27.69
CA VAL A 24 3.16 0.40 -28.17
C VAL A 24 4.13 0.37 -29.35
N LEU A 25 5.26 -0.30 -29.18
CA LEU A 25 6.21 -0.58 -30.23
C LEU A 25 5.83 -1.92 -30.86
N TYR A 26 5.35 -1.88 -32.11
CA TYR A 26 5.08 -3.07 -32.91
C TYR A 26 6.36 -3.51 -33.59
N LYS A 27 6.82 -4.73 -33.29
CA LYS A 27 8.09 -5.27 -33.84
C LYS A 27 7.85 -6.12 -35.07
N ALA A 28 8.88 -6.30 -35.89
CA ALA A 28 8.80 -7.06 -37.12
C ALA A 28 8.40 -8.54 -36.95
N ASP A 29 8.67 -9.11 -35.76
CA ASP A 29 8.27 -10.46 -35.40
C ASP A 29 6.82 -10.55 -34.83
N GLY A 30 6.08 -9.42 -34.85
CA GLY A 30 4.72 -9.32 -34.32
C GLY A 30 4.65 -9.19 -32.80
N THR A 31 5.77 -9.13 -32.11
CA THR A 31 5.78 -8.89 -30.65
C THR A 31 5.56 -7.42 -30.31
N LEU A 32 5.02 -7.18 -29.10
CA LEU A 32 4.72 -5.85 -28.59
C LEU A 32 5.62 -5.51 -27.41
N GLU A 33 6.34 -4.39 -27.50
CA GLU A 33 6.98 -3.75 -26.35
C GLU A 33 6.19 -2.48 -26.01
N ILE A 34 5.72 -2.39 -24.77
CA ILE A 34 4.74 -1.39 -24.35
C ILE A 34 5.33 -0.59 -23.20
N HIS A 35 5.42 0.72 -23.37
CA HIS A 35 5.71 1.67 -22.30
C HIS A 35 4.40 2.26 -21.82
N ASP A 36 4.04 1.96 -20.57
CA ASP A 36 2.76 2.37 -19.98
C ASP A 36 2.95 2.99 -18.61
N LYS A 37 2.08 3.96 -18.28
CA LYS A 37 2.02 4.58 -16.97
C LYS A 37 1.23 3.68 -16.01
N THR A 38 1.84 2.62 -15.53
CA THR A 38 1.19 1.61 -14.69
C THR A 38 1.89 1.39 -13.35
N GLN A 39 1.12 1.01 -12.34
CA GLN A 39 1.61 0.52 -11.05
C GLN A 39 1.86 -1.00 -11.03
N GLY A 40 1.63 -1.70 -12.16
CA GLY A 40 1.83 -3.14 -12.27
C GLY A 40 2.04 -3.60 -13.70
N THR A 41 3.31 -3.74 -14.12
CA THR A 41 3.65 -4.15 -15.49
C THR A 41 3.08 -5.53 -15.85
N GLN A 42 3.15 -6.48 -14.93
CA GLN A 42 2.60 -7.83 -15.12
C GLN A 42 1.07 -7.85 -15.13
N ASN A 43 0.42 -6.97 -14.39
CA ASN A 43 -1.04 -6.81 -14.43
C ASN A 43 -1.51 -6.33 -15.81
N CYS A 44 -0.82 -5.34 -16.38
CA CYS A 44 -1.10 -4.88 -17.75
C CYS A 44 -0.84 -5.98 -18.79
N GLN A 45 0.25 -6.74 -18.65
CA GLN A 45 0.54 -7.88 -19.52
C GLN A 45 -0.56 -8.95 -19.45
N ASP A 46 -1.01 -9.31 -18.25
CA ASP A 46 -2.10 -10.29 -18.03
C ASP A 46 -3.43 -9.81 -18.59
N TYR A 47 -3.73 -8.52 -18.41
CA TYR A 47 -4.92 -7.90 -18.97
C TYR A 47 -4.92 -7.95 -20.50
N LEU A 48 -3.83 -7.54 -21.14
CA LEU A 48 -3.71 -7.55 -22.60
C LEU A 48 -3.74 -8.97 -23.18
N HIS A 49 -3.07 -9.92 -22.50
CA HIS A 49 -3.17 -11.34 -22.87
C HIS A 49 -4.63 -11.83 -22.89
N LYS A 50 -5.42 -11.49 -21.87
CA LYS A 50 -6.82 -11.92 -21.76
C LYS A 50 -7.73 -11.21 -22.77
N VAL A 51 -7.53 -9.91 -22.99
CA VAL A 51 -8.39 -9.11 -23.89
C VAL A 51 -8.14 -9.42 -25.36
N PHE A 52 -6.88 -9.59 -25.77
CA PHE A 52 -6.53 -9.78 -27.16
C PHE A 52 -6.19 -11.23 -27.53
N GLY A 53 -6.16 -12.15 -26.58
CA GLY A 53 -5.77 -13.55 -26.83
C GLY A 53 -4.30 -13.75 -27.19
N LEU A 54 -3.46 -12.72 -27.08
CA LEU A 54 -2.04 -12.78 -27.43
C LEU A 54 -1.25 -13.62 -26.42
N PRO A 55 -0.24 -14.40 -26.84
CA PRO A 55 0.66 -15.09 -25.91
C PRO A 55 1.34 -14.09 -24.98
N LYS A 56 1.45 -14.38 -23.66
CA LYS A 56 2.16 -13.50 -22.72
C LYS A 56 3.60 -13.20 -23.14
N ALA A 57 4.27 -14.20 -23.72
CA ALA A 57 5.65 -14.06 -24.19
C ALA A 57 5.81 -13.02 -25.34
N SER A 58 4.75 -12.74 -26.10
CA SER A 58 4.75 -11.73 -27.15
C SER A 58 4.44 -10.31 -26.66
N ILE A 59 4.17 -10.14 -25.37
CA ILE A 59 3.82 -8.85 -24.76
C ILE A 59 4.85 -8.52 -23.68
N ARG A 60 5.57 -7.41 -23.82
CA ARG A 60 6.48 -6.89 -22.80
C ARG A 60 6.04 -5.50 -22.37
N VAL A 61 5.72 -5.33 -21.10
CA VAL A 61 5.28 -4.04 -20.55
C VAL A 61 6.37 -3.44 -19.68
N ARG A 62 6.67 -2.16 -19.87
CA ARG A 62 7.67 -1.39 -19.15
C ARG A 62 7.09 -0.15 -18.50
N ALA A 63 7.53 0.11 -17.27
CA ALA A 63 7.22 1.30 -16.46
C ALA A 63 8.42 1.59 -15.55
N ALA A 64 9.48 2.16 -16.10
CA ALA A 64 10.72 2.42 -15.36
C ALA A 64 10.49 3.42 -14.21
N PHE A 65 9.78 4.51 -14.49
CA PHE A 65 9.33 5.51 -13.53
C PHE A 65 7.89 5.90 -13.81
N VAL A 66 7.16 6.24 -12.76
CA VAL A 66 5.78 6.72 -12.86
C VAL A 66 5.69 8.07 -12.15
N GLY A 67 5.34 9.12 -12.90
CA GLY A 67 5.25 10.52 -12.46
C GLY A 67 4.02 10.84 -11.62
N GLY A 68 3.84 10.06 -10.54
CA GLY A 68 2.66 10.07 -9.68
C GLY A 68 1.56 9.15 -10.19
N ALA A 69 0.95 8.39 -9.32
CA ALA A 69 -0.15 7.49 -9.67
C ALA A 69 -1.31 7.59 -8.67
N PHE A 70 -1.04 7.50 -7.37
CA PHE A 70 -2.03 7.61 -6.29
C PHE A 70 -3.16 6.57 -6.36
N GLY A 71 -2.96 5.47 -7.10
CA GLY A 71 -3.96 4.45 -7.36
C GLY A 71 -4.44 4.41 -8.82
N SER A 72 -4.35 5.50 -9.59
CA SER A 72 -4.86 5.56 -10.97
C SER A 72 -4.19 4.57 -11.94
N GLY A 73 -3.00 4.08 -11.62
CA GLY A 73 -2.27 3.08 -12.40
C GLY A 73 -2.38 1.65 -11.87
N LEU A 74 -3.20 1.38 -10.85
CA LEU A 74 -3.40 0.03 -10.32
C LEU A 74 -4.16 -0.87 -11.31
N ARG A 75 -5.13 -0.30 -12.03
CA ARG A 75 -5.85 -0.99 -13.09
C ARG A 75 -5.41 -0.43 -14.46
N PRO A 76 -5.33 -1.26 -15.51
CA PRO A 76 -5.12 -0.78 -16.88
C PRO A 76 -6.21 0.24 -17.25
N GLN A 77 -5.81 1.40 -17.76
CA GLN A 77 -6.73 2.43 -18.20
C GLN A 77 -7.00 2.31 -19.70
N TYR A 78 -8.09 2.90 -20.19
CA TYR A 78 -8.62 2.66 -21.52
C TYR A 78 -7.67 3.05 -22.68
N GLN A 79 -6.72 3.98 -22.47
CA GLN A 79 -5.73 4.32 -23.50
C GLN A 79 -4.81 3.13 -23.83
N LEU A 80 -4.56 2.23 -22.89
CA LEU A 80 -3.70 1.06 -23.11
C LEU A 80 -4.31 0.08 -24.13
N PRO A 81 -5.52 -0.48 -23.94
CA PRO A 81 -6.11 -1.35 -24.95
C PRO A 81 -6.35 -0.62 -26.28
N LEU A 82 -6.70 0.67 -26.30
CA LEU A 82 -6.83 1.44 -27.54
C LEU A 82 -5.52 1.53 -28.32
N ALA A 83 -4.40 1.81 -27.64
CA ALA A 83 -3.08 1.86 -28.27
C ALA A 83 -2.68 0.49 -28.84
N VAL A 84 -2.94 -0.59 -28.11
CA VAL A 84 -2.63 -1.96 -28.55
C VAL A 84 -3.51 -2.36 -29.74
N MET A 85 -4.80 -2.10 -29.69
CA MET A 85 -5.73 -2.39 -30.80
C MET A 85 -5.31 -1.66 -32.07
N ALA A 86 -4.98 -0.38 -31.96
CA ALA A 86 -4.51 0.42 -33.10
C ALA A 86 -3.16 -0.11 -33.65
N ALA A 87 -2.22 -0.49 -32.78
CA ALA A 87 -0.93 -1.03 -33.21
C ALA A 87 -1.08 -2.37 -33.93
N LEU A 88 -1.94 -3.26 -33.46
CA LEU A 88 -2.23 -4.53 -34.10
C LEU A 88 -2.94 -4.35 -35.45
N HIS A 89 -3.92 -3.46 -35.53
CA HIS A 89 -4.67 -3.20 -36.76
C HIS A 89 -3.79 -2.55 -37.85
N LEU A 90 -2.98 -1.56 -37.45
CA LEU A 90 -2.13 -0.81 -38.37
C LEU A 90 -0.80 -1.52 -38.65
N GLN A 91 -0.43 -2.52 -37.89
CA GLN A 91 0.92 -3.16 -37.90
C GLN A 91 2.05 -2.15 -37.76
N ARG A 92 1.85 -1.11 -36.94
CA ARG A 92 2.78 0.00 -36.74
C ARG A 92 2.80 0.38 -35.24
N SER A 93 3.91 0.99 -34.82
CA SER A 93 4.02 1.55 -33.49
C SER A 93 3.05 2.71 -33.29
N VAL A 94 2.34 2.71 -32.15
CA VAL A 94 1.30 3.70 -31.83
C VAL A 94 1.53 4.25 -30.44
N ARG A 95 1.27 5.56 -30.26
CA ARG A 95 1.22 6.21 -28.95
C ARG A 95 -0.14 6.89 -28.76
N VAL A 96 -0.76 6.62 -27.62
CA VAL A 96 -1.97 7.31 -27.16
C VAL A 96 -1.66 8.02 -25.85
N THR A 97 -1.93 9.32 -25.80
CA THR A 97 -1.74 10.15 -24.59
C THR A 97 -3.05 10.82 -24.26
N LEU A 98 -3.49 10.70 -23.01
CA LEU A 98 -4.69 11.37 -22.54
C LEU A 98 -4.41 12.84 -22.21
N THR A 99 -5.36 13.71 -22.52
CA THR A 99 -5.36 15.08 -22.00
C THR A 99 -5.67 15.10 -20.50
N ARG A 100 -5.35 16.20 -19.83
CA ARG A 100 -5.71 16.38 -18.42
C ARG A 100 -7.20 16.20 -18.18
N GLN A 101 -8.05 16.74 -19.05
CA GLN A 101 -9.51 16.59 -18.96
C GLN A 101 -9.96 15.13 -19.08
N GLN A 102 -9.39 14.37 -20.01
CA GLN A 102 -9.71 12.95 -20.18
C GLN A 102 -9.34 12.11 -18.94
N MET A 103 -8.36 12.53 -18.14
CA MET A 103 -8.00 11.82 -16.92
C MET A 103 -9.05 11.89 -15.81
N PHE A 104 -10.05 12.76 -15.93
CA PHE A 104 -11.22 12.80 -15.05
C PHE A 104 -12.34 11.85 -15.45
N THR A 105 -12.17 11.09 -16.54
CA THR A 105 -13.18 10.14 -17.05
C THR A 105 -12.94 8.69 -16.63
N PHE A 106 -11.89 8.40 -15.88
CA PHE A 106 -11.69 7.10 -15.25
C PHE A 106 -11.67 7.24 -13.73
N GLY A 107 -11.78 6.16 -13.03
CA GLY A 107 -11.99 5.99 -11.62
C GLY A 107 -11.59 7.13 -10.66
N TYR A 108 -12.27 7.22 -9.58
CA TYR A 108 -12.18 8.27 -8.56
C TYR A 108 -12.45 7.66 -7.19
N ARG A 109 -12.04 8.31 -6.10
CA ARG A 109 -12.52 7.97 -4.76
C ARG A 109 -14.00 8.33 -4.65
N PRO A 110 -14.88 7.42 -4.27
CA PRO A 110 -16.31 7.69 -4.23
C PRO A 110 -16.69 8.61 -3.07
N ARG A 111 -17.72 9.39 -3.27
CA ARG A 111 -18.45 10.05 -2.18
C ARG A 111 -18.97 9.01 -1.21
N THR A 112 -18.86 9.31 0.07
CA THR A 112 -19.45 8.48 1.13
C THR A 112 -20.27 9.33 2.10
N GLU A 113 -21.32 8.71 2.65
CA GLU A 113 -22.08 9.20 3.80
C GLU A 113 -21.81 8.24 4.95
N GLN A 114 -21.31 8.75 6.08
CA GLN A 114 -20.84 7.97 7.20
C GLN A 114 -21.48 8.46 8.49
N ARG A 115 -22.31 7.63 9.14
CA ARG A 115 -22.89 7.91 10.45
C ARG A 115 -22.06 7.21 11.51
N LEU A 116 -21.50 7.98 12.43
CA LEU A 116 -20.79 7.47 13.59
C LEU A 116 -21.55 7.76 14.87
N ARG A 117 -21.65 6.72 15.69
CA ARG A 117 -22.19 6.79 17.04
C ARG A 117 -21.11 6.29 17.99
N LEU A 118 -20.63 7.17 18.85
CA LEU A 118 -19.60 6.87 19.84
C LEU A 118 -20.17 7.04 21.22
N GLY A 119 -19.87 6.10 22.12
CA GLY A 119 -20.20 6.17 23.53
C GLY A 119 -18.96 6.01 24.39
N ALA A 120 -18.80 6.86 25.42
CA ALA A 120 -17.72 6.78 26.39
C ALA A 120 -18.25 6.93 27.84
N ASP A 121 -17.49 6.37 28.77
CA ASP A 121 -17.72 6.57 30.21
C ASP A 121 -17.30 7.98 30.68
N VAL A 122 -17.44 8.24 31.99
CA VAL A 122 -17.07 9.53 32.60
C VAL A 122 -15.57 9.82 32.53
N ASN A 123 -14.74 8.80 32.36
CA ASN A 123 -13.28 8.90 32.21
C ASN A 123 -12.83 9.01 30.77
N GLY A 124 -13.75 8.98 29.80
CA GLY A 124 -13.45 9.01 28.38
C GLY A 124 -13.01 7.68 27.79
N GLN A 125 -13.24 6.55 28.47
CA GLN A 125 -13.02 5.23 27.89
C GLN A 125 -14.17 4.88 26.95
N LEU A 126 -13.85 4.50 25.71
CA LEU A 126 -14.84 4.10 24.72
C LEU A 126 -15.56 2.82 25.14
N LEU A 127 -16.88 2.91 25.23
CA LEU A 127 -17.78 1.79 25.55
C LEU A 127 -18.38 1.16 24.29
N ALA A 128 -18.63 1.98 23.25
CA ALA A 128 -19.18 1.51 22.00
C ALA A 128 -18.78 2.40 20.82
N ILE A 129 -18.58 1.77 19.67
CA ILE A 129 -18.39 2.40 18.35
C ILE A 129 -19.38 1.74 17.38
N ALA A 130 -20.25 2.54 16.75
CA ALA A 130 -21.03 2.10 15.63
C ALA A 130 -20.73 3.00 14.42
N HIS A 131 -20.32 2.39 13.29
CA HIS A 131 -19.99 3.09 12.06
C HIS A 131 -20.77 2.50 10.90
N ASP A 132 -21.76 3.24 10.43
CA ASP A 132 -22.59 2.88 9.29
C ASP A 132 -22.22 3.77 8.11
N ALA A 133 -21.95 3.18 6.95
CA ALA A 133 -21.57 3.94 5.77
C ALA A 133 -22.38 3.55 4.53
N LEU A 134 -22.64 4.53 3.68
CA LEU A 134 -23.18 4.39 2.34
C LEU A 134 -22.17 4.97 1.35
N GLY A 135 -21.67 4.13 0.44
CA GLY A 135 -20.80 4.53 -0.65
C GLY A 135 -21.51 4.42 -2.00
N GLN A 136 -21.10 5.24 -2.96
CA GLN A 136 -21.60 5.12 -4.34
C GLN A 136 -20.74 4.15 -5.16
N THR A 137 -21.38 3.46 -6.11
CA THR A 137 -20.72 2.65 -7.13
C THR A 137 -21.44 2.79 -8.47
N SER A 138 -20.86 2.22 -9.54
CA SER A 138 -21.51 2.14 -10.84
C SER A 138 -22.55 1.02 -10.89
N ARG A 139 -23.33 0.98 -11.99
CA ARG A 139 -24.20 -0.15 -12.30
C ARG A 139 -23.44 -1.37 -12.88
N PHE A 140 -22.14 -1.19 -13.21
CA PHE A 140 -21.32 -2.19 -13.89
C PHE A 140 -20.50 -3.03 -12.93
N GLU A 141 -20.12 -2.46 -11.78
CA GLU A 141 -19.22 -3.11 -10.82
C GLU A 141 -19.51 -2.63 -9.40
N ASP A 142 -19.56 -3.57 -8.45
CA ASP A 142 -19.65 -3.27 -7.02
C ASP A 142 -18.26 -2.90 -6.49
N PHE A 143 -17.92 -1.61 -6.52
CA PHE A 143 -16.70 -1.10 -5.90
C PHE A 143 -16.99 -0.68 -4.45
N THR A 144 -16.25 -1.26 -3.51
CA THR A 144 -16.35 -0.94 -2.08
C THR A 144 -15.16 -0.09 -1.65
N GLU A 145 -15.42 1.12 -1.17
CA GLU A 145 -14.44 1.95 -0.45
C GLU A 145 -14.52 1.55 1.03
N HIS A 146 -13.54 0.79 1.54
CA HIS A 146 -13.56 0.17 2.87
C HIS A 146 -13.41 1.19 4.02
N VAL A 147 -14.38 2.07 4.23
CA VAL A 147 -14.28 3.20 5.18
C VAL A 147 -14.51 2.81 6.63
N VAL A 148 -15.34 1.80 6.90
CA VAL A 148 -15.77 1.48 8.27
C VAL A 148 -14.78 0.65 9.07
N GLU A 149 -13.94 -0.13 8.40
CA GLU A 149 -12.99 -1.07 9.03
C GLU A 149 -12.01 -0.39 9.99
N TRP A 150 -11.63 0.84 9.68
CA TRP A 150 -10.65 1.61 10.43
C TRP A 150 -11.13 2.02 11.83
N SER A 151 -12.44 2.11 12.02
CA SER A 151 -13.05 2.39 13.33
C SER A 151 -12.86 1.23 14.33
N GLY A 152 -12.78 -0.01 13.84
CA GLY A 152 -12.43 -1.16 14.66
C GLY A 152 -10.94 -1.40 14.84
N MET A 153 -10.09 -0.61 14.16
CA MET A 153 -8.63 -0.80 14.22
C MET A 153 -7.92 0.23 15.09
N LEU A 154 -8.35 1.48 15.07
CA LEU A 154 -7.53 2.58 15.58
C LEU A 154 -7.55 2.65 17.11
N TYR A 155 -8.71 2.44 17.73
CA TYR A 155 -8.95 2.59 19.16
C TYR A 155 -9.35 1.29 19.85
N GLN A 156 -9.08 1.24 21.17
CA GLN A 156 -9.59 0.17 22.03
C GLN A 156 -11.08 0.38 22.27
N CYS A 157 -11.89 -0.58 21.86
CA CYS A 157 -13.31 -0.63 22.18
C CYS A 157 -13.80 -2.07 22.03
N ASP A 158 -14.51 -2.58 23.06
CA ASP A 158 -14.99 -3.96 23.08
C ASP A 158 -16.29 -4.14 22.29
N ASN A 159 -17.07 -3.06 22.11
CA ASN A 159 -18.33 -3.09 21.39
C ASN A 159 -18.22 -2.27 20.11
N VAL A 160 -17.96 -2.96 18.98
CA VAL A 160 -17.81 -2.34 17.67
C VAL A 160 -18.83 -2.95 16.70
N ALA A 161 -19.65 -2.09 16.08
CA ALA A 161 -20.59 -2.44 15.02
C ALA A 161 -20.26 -1.68 13.75
N LEU A 162 -19.97 -2.40 12.68
CA LEU A 162 -19.58 -1.83 11.38
C LEU A 162 -20.55 -2.28 10.30
N SER A 163 -21.10 -1.36 9.54
CA SER A 163 -21.96 -1.68 8.40
C SER A 163 -21.62 -0.82 7.18
N TYR A 164 -21.67 -1.42 5.98
CA TYR A 164 -21.43 -0.73 4.72
C TYR A 164 -22.47 -1.10 3.70
N ARG A 165 -22.99 -0.11 2.99
CA ARG A 165 -23.96 -0.27 1.91
C ARG A 165 -23.46 0.41 0.65
N LEU A 166 -23.85 -0.11 -0.52
CA LEU A 166 -23.57 0.49 -1.81
C LEU A 166 -24.84 1.02 -2.46
N ALA A 167 -24.77 2.23 -2.99
CA ALA A 167 -25.74 2.81 -3.89
C ALA A 167 -25.21 2.70 -5.32
N SER A 168 -25.86 1.89 -6.16
CA SER A 168 -25.56 1.78 -7.60
C SER A 168 -26.16 2.96 -8.34
N LEU A 169 -25.31 3.76 -8.96
CA LEU A 169 -25.68 4.99 -9.67
C LEU A 169 -25.26 4.91 -11.13
N ASP A 170 -25.80 5.82 -11.94
CA ASP A 170 -25.44 5.95 -13.36
C ASP A 170 -24.16 6.81 -13.51
N VAL A 171 -23.07 6.28 -12.99
CA VAL A 171 -21.72 6.87 -13.00
C VAL A 171 -20.71 5.82 -13.41
N TYR A 172 -19.50 6.20 -13.81
CA TYR A 172 -18.43 5.23 -14.01
C TYR A 172 -17.90 4.69 -12.66
N THR A 173 -17.34 3.48 -12.70
CA THR A 173 -16.89 2.76 -11.51
C THR A 173 -15.82 3.56 -10.77
N PRO A 174 -15.94 3.73 -9.44
CA PRO A 174 -14.86 4.27 -8.63
C PRO A 174 -13.60 3.42 -8.71
N LEU A 175 -12.47 3.96 -8.25
CA LEU A 175 -11.16 3.30 -8.31
C LEU A 175 -10.37 3.59 -7.04
N ASP A 176 -9.52 2.65 -6.65
CA ASP A 176 -8.63 2.81 -5.52
C ASP A 176 -7.83 4.12 -5.61
N MET A 177 -7.92 4.94 -4.57
CA MET A 177 -7.09 6.12 -4.39
C MET A 177 -6.29 6.00 -3.10
N ARG A 178 -5.12 6.63 -3.05
CA ARG A 178 -4.16 6.62 -1.93
C ARG A 178 -4.84 6.45 -0.57
N ALA A 179 -4.48 5.38 0.17
CA ALA A 179 -5.14 4.91 1.38
C ALA A 179 -6.65 4.63 1.19
N PRO A 180 -7.03 3.66 0.29
CA PRO A 180 -8.44 3.35 0.05
C PRO A 180 -9.17 3.04 1.35
N GLY A 181 -10.32 3.67 1.54
CA GLY A 181 -11.13 3.56 2.75
C GLY A 181 -10.57 4.27 3.98
N ALA A 182 -9.27 4.14 4.23
CA ALA A 182 -8.64 4.74 5.41
C ALA A 182 -8.72 6.28 5.41
N ALA A 183 -8.44 6.91 4.28
CA ALA A 183 -8.49 8.37 4.20
C ALA A 183 -9.89 8.89 4.53
N SER A 184 -10.92 8.36 3.88
CA SER A 184 -12.31 8.79 4.09
C SER A 184 -12.86 8.36 5.46
N GLY A 185 -12.58 7.11 5.87
CA GLY A 185 -13.10 6.54 7.12
C GLY A 185 -12.48 7.17 8.36
N MET A 186 -11.18 7.46 8.34
CA MET A 186 -10.52 8.10 9.48
C MET A 186 -10.90 9.58 9.62
N ILE A 187 -11.18 10.30 8.54
CA ILE A 187 -11.71 11.66 8.64
C ILE A 187 -12.99 11.67 9.48
N ALA A 188 -13.93 10.79 9.16
CA ALA A 188 -15.18 10.71 9.90
C ALA A 188 -14.96 10.28 11.36
N LEU A 189 -14.15 9.23 11.60
CA LEU A 189 -13.86 8.75 12.95
C LEU A 189 -13.16 9.82 13.80
N GLU A 190 -12.18 10.49 13.26
CA GLU A 190 -11.39 11.48 14.00
C GLU A 190 -12.18 12.76 14.30
N CYS A 191 -13.09 13.17 13.40
CA CYS A 191 -14.06 14.23 13.70
C CYS A 191 -15.00 13.83 14.83
N ALA A 192 -15.54 12.59 14.80
CA ALA A 192 -16.39 12.09 15.87
C ALA A 192 -15.64 11.99 17.21
N MET A 193 -14.36 11.62 17.20
CA MET A 193 -13.52 11.61 18.41
C MET A 193 -13.29 13.02 18.96
N ASP A 194 -13.15 14.04 18.12
CA ASP A 194 -13.04 15.43 18.58
C ASP A 194 -14.37 15.92 19.18
N GLU A 195 -15.50 15.60 18.57
CA GLU A 195 -16.82 15.90 19.12
C GLU A 195 -17.06 15.21 20.46
N LEU A 196 -16.64 13.94 20.59
CA LEU A 196 -16.71 13.19 21.85
C LEU A 196 -15.80 13.83 22.92
N ALA A 197 -14.60 14.28 22.56
CA ALA A 197 -13.68 14.98 23.46
C ALA A 197 -14.30 16.28 24.00
N CYS A 198 -14.97 17.05 23.14
CA CYS A 198 -15.71 18.25 23.52
C CYS A 198 -16.87 17.91 24.48
N ALA A 199 -17.68 16.90 24.16
CA ALA A 199 -18.80 16.46 24.99
C ALA A 199 -18.34 15.93 26.37
N ALA A 200 -17.16 15.31 26.40
CA ALA A 200 -16.56 14.78 27.63
C ALA A 200 -15.75 15.84 28.42
N GLN A 201 -15.51 17.02 27.84
CA GLN A 201 -14.62 18.05 28.39
C GLN A 201 -13.20 17.51 28.65
N ILE A 202 -12.74 16.61 27.79
CA ILE A 202 -11.41 16.00 27.82
C ILE A 202 -10.60 16.58 26.64
N ASP A 203 -9.31 16.81 26.84
CA ASP A 203 -8.44 17.20 25.75
C ASP A 203 -8.45 16.13 24.62
N PRO A 204 -8.60 16.51 23.34
CA PRO A 204 -8.68 15.56 22.23
C PRO A 204 -7.49 14.60 22.13
N LEU A 205 -6.29 15.05 22.45
CA LEU A 205 -5.09 14.21 22.49
C LEU A 205 -5.17 13.21 23.65
N GLU A 206 -5.62 13.66 24.82
CA GLU A 206 -5.74 12.81 25.99
C GLU A 206 -6.84 11.74 25.82
N LEU A 207 -7.97 12.09 25.19
CA LEU A 207 -9.02 11.11 24.86
C LEU A 207 -8.47 9.98 23.98
N ARG A 208 -7.65 10.33 22.99
CA ARG A 208 -7.02 9.33 22.09
C ARG A 208 -5.98 8.48 22.81
N ARG A 209 -5.21 9.07 23.71
CA ARG A 209 -4.26 8.34 24.57
C ARG A 209 -4.94 7.30 25.45
N ARG A 210 -6.05 7.66 26.08
CA ARG A 210 -6.82 6.75 26.95
C ARG A 210 -7.36 5.55 26.19
N ASN A 211 -7.70 5.74 24.93
CA ASN A 211 -8.28 4.71 24.07
C ASN A 211 -7.25 4.08 23.11
N PHE A 212 -5.96 4.17 23.43
CA PHE A 212 -4.93 3.51 22.64
C PHE A 212 -5.05 1.99 22.72
N THR A 213 -4.85 1.32 21.57
CA THR A 213 -4.75 -0.14 21.53
C THR A 213 -3.45 -0.59 20.85
N ALA A 214 -2.83 -1.63 21.39
CA ALA A 214 -1.70 -2.32 20.77
C ALA A 214 -2.14 -3.44 19.80
N ASN A 215 -3.44 -3.75 19.77
CA ASN A 215 -4.00 -4.83 18.97
C ASN A 215 -5.01 -4.29 17.95
N ASN A 216 -5.07 -4.94 16.80
CA ASN A 216 -6.17 -4.78 15.85
C ASN A 216 -7.37 -5.55 16.35
N ALA A 217 -8.40 -4.85 16.82
CA ALA A 217 -9.60 -5.48 17.38
C ALA A 217 -10.40 -6.28 16.34
N ASN A 218 -10.37 -5.88 15.05
CA ASN A 218 -11.06 -6.62 13.99
C ASN A 218 -10.49 -8.04 13.79
N GLU A 219 -9.20 -8.25 14.06
CA GLU A 219 -8.52 -9.52 13.85
C GLU A 219 -8.06 -10.20 15.14
N GLY A 220 -8.11 -9.53 16.27
CA GLY A 220 -7.59 -10.01 17.56
C GLY A 220 -6.06 -10.19 17.58
N LYS A 221 -5.32 -9.51 16.68
CA LYS A 221 -3.87 -9.66 16.51
C LYS A 221 -3.11 -8.41 16.94
N PRO A 222 -1.90 -8.56 17.50
CA PRO A 222 -1.05 -7.42 17.79
C PRO A 222 -0.59 -6.73 16.48
N TYR A 223 -0.41 -5.42 16.54
CA TYR A 223 0.21 -4.69 15.44
C TYR A 223 1.68 -5.08 15.28
N SER A 224 2.13 -5.16 14.04
CA SER A 224 3.55 -5.38 13.73
C SER A 224 4.42 -4.15 14.04
N SER A 225 3.83 -2.97 14.06
CA SER A 225 4.42 -1.70 14.52
C SER A 225 3.32 -0.67 14.72
N LYS A 226 3.26 -0.01 15.87
CA LYS A 226 2.32 1.08 16.17
C LYS A 226 2.92 2.00 17.23
N GLU A 227 3.79 2.92 16.79
CA GLU A 227 4.43 3.91 17.66
C GLU A 227 3.57 5.18 17.84
N LEU A 228 2.25 5.01 17.84
CA LEU A 228 1.30 6.12 17.81
C LEU A 228 1.39 7.02 19.06
N LEU A 229 1.61 6.44 20.24
CA LEU A 229 1.80 7.22 21.48
C LEU A 229 3.05 8.10 21.43
N ALA A 230 4.14 7.57 20.86
CA ALA A 230 5.37 8.36 20.65
C ALA A 230 5.14 9.46 19.61
N CYS A 231 4.37 9.20 18.55
CA CYS A 231 3.98 10.20 17.57
C CYS A 231 3.13 11.31 18.20
N TYR A 232 2.17 10.96 19.05
CA TYR A 232 1.34 11.93 19.77
C TYR A 232 2.18 12.82 20.68
N ARG A 233 3.06 12.24 21.48
CA ARG A 233 3.94 12.99 22.38
C ARG A 233 4.85 13.95 21.62
N GLN A 234 5.63 13.45 20.67
CA GLN A 234 6.58 14.26 19.90
C GLN A 234 5.89 15.30 19.03
N GLY A 235 4.75 14.96 18.43
CA GLY A 235 3.94 15.88 17.65
C GLY A 235 3.39 17.02 18.50
N ALA A 236 2.82 16.71 19.66
CA ALA A 236 2.29 17.69 20.60
C ALA A 236 3.38 18.65 21.13
N GLU A 237 4.54 18.11 21.51
CA GLU A 237 5.70 18.89 21.97
C GLU A 237 6.17 19.87 20.88
N ARG A 238 6.39 19.40 19.65
CA ARG A 238 6.89 20.22 18.54
C ARG A 238 5.88 21.26 18.06
N PHE A 239 4.59 20.93 18.11
CA PHE A 239 3.51 21.85 17.72
C PHE A 239 3.21 22.90 18.79
N GLY A 240 3.58 22.63 20.06
CA GLY A 240 3.23 23.47 21.19
C GLY A 240 1.80 23.27 21.66
N TRP A 241 1.27 22.04 21.61
CA TRP A 241 -0.11 21.71 21.94
C TRP A 241 -0.56 22.15 23.33
N GLN A 242 0.37 22.22 24.29
CA GLN A 242 0.14 22.72 25.65
C GLN A 242 -0.38 24.17 25.70
N ASN A 243 -0.17 24.95 24.63
CA ASN A 243 -0.64 26.35 24.54
C ASN A 243 -2.05 26.44 23.94
N ARG A 244 -2.69 25.32 23.63
CA ARG A 244 -4.05 25.30 23.11
C ARG A 244 -5.06 25.74 24.16
N ASN A 245 -5.86 26.74 23.82
CA ASN A 245 -7.03 27.07 24.63
C ASN A 245 -8.22 26.21 24.19
N PRO A 246 -8.83 25.40 25.09
CA PRO A 246 -9.95 24.54 24.75
C PRO A 246 -11.26 25.28 24.46
N GLN A 247 -11.38 26.54 24.91
CA GLN A 247 -12.58 27.32 24.70
C GLN A 247 -12.77 27.69 23.23
N PRO A 248 -13.92 27.35 22.62
CA PRO A 248 -14.19 27.70 21.22
C PRO A 248 -14.05 29.20 20.97
N ARG A 249 -13.45 29.59 19.83
CA ARG A 249 -13.27 30.97 19.38
C ARG A 249 -12.38 31.85 20.31
N SER A 250 -11.69 31.28 21.26
CA SER A 250 -10.84 32.01 22.20
C SER A 250 -9.49 32.42 21.60
N MET A 251 -8.95 31.60 20.68
CA MET A 251 -7.66 31.87 20.06
C MET A 251 -7.82 32.79 18.86
N ARG A 252 -7.13 33.94 18.88
CA ARG A 252 -7.27 34.97 17.83
C ARG A 252 -5.91 35.57 17.45
N HIS A 253 -5.79 35.94 16.20
CA HIS A 253 -4.74 36.82 15.69
C HIS A 253 -5.38 37.90 14.82
N GLY A 254 -5.45 39.13 15.33
CA GLY A 254 -6.23 40.19 14.71
C GLY A 254 -7.71 39.79 14.55
N ASN A 255 -8.23 39.86 13.33
CA ASN A 255 -9.60 39.47 12.99
C ASN A 255 -9.77 37.98 12.69
N GLN A 256 -8.71 37.20 12.73
CA GLN A 256 -8.76 35.77 12.43
C GLN A 256 -8.99 34.95 13.70
N LEU A 257 -9.91 33.98 13.62
CA LEU A 257 -10.04 32.93 14.60
C LEU A 257 -9.05 31.81 14.27
N ILE A 258 -8.37 31.30 15.29
CA ILE A 258 -7.40 30.23 15.16
C ILE A 258 -8.00 28.94 15.73
N GLY A 259 -8.04 27.89 14.92
CA GLY A 259 -8.41 26.55 15.36
C GLY A 259 -7.19 25.62 15.33
N TRP A 260 -7.01 24.84 16.39
CA TRP A 260 -6.02 23.78 16.48
C TRP A 260 -6.71 22.43 16.57
N GLY A 261 -6.31 21.50 15.70
CA GLY A 261 -6.82 20.14 15.66
C GLY A 261 -5.69 19.12 15.55
N MET A 262 -6.00 17.88 15.87
CA MET A 262 -5.11 16.74 15.69
C MET A 262 -5.90 15.52 15.25
N ALA A 263 -5.25 14.59 14.60
CA ALA A 263 -5.86 13.33 14.18
C ALA A 263 -4.84 12.20 14.26
N GLY A 264 -5.32 10.98 14.53
CA GLY A 264 -4.55 9.74 14.42
C GLY A 264 -4.73 9.09 13.07
N GLY A 265 -3.89 8.07 12.80
CA GLY A 265 -4.03 7.26 11.60
C GLY A 265 -3.34 5.91 11.74
N VAL A 266 -3.89 4.92 11.09
CA VAL A 266 -3.33 3.58 10.97
C VAL A 266 -3.45 3.10 9.53
N TRP A 267 -2.50 2.28 9.10
CA TRP A 267 -2.54 1.66 7.78
C TRP A 267 -2.00 0.24 7.82
N GLU A 268 -2.64 -0.64 7.10
CA GLU A 268 -2.20 -2.03 6.99
C GLU A 268 -0.85 -2.16 6.27
N ALA A 269 -0.04 -3.10 6.75
CA ALA A 269 1.19 -3.51 6.09
C ALA A 269 1.04 -4.94 5.56
N MET A 270 0.21 -5.11 4.53
CA MET A 270 -0.08 -6.39 3.91
C MET A 270 1.16 -7.05 3.29
N GLN A 271 1.21 -8.38 3.31
CA GLN A 271 2.25 -9.18 2.65
C GLN A 271 1.63 -10.04 1.56
N MET A 272 2.22 -10.01 0.36
CA MET A 272 1.83 -10.87 -0.76
C MET A 272 3.01 -11.67 -1.29
N LYS A 273 2.70 -12.68 -2.10
CA LYS A 273 3.69 -13.47 -2.82
C LYS A 273 4.48 -12.58 -3.76
N ALA A 274 5.79 -12.64 -3.62
CA ALA A 274 6.73 -11.94 -4.48
C ALA A 274 7.96 -12.81 -4.73
N SER A 275 8.68 -12.54 -5.82
CA SER A 275 9.94 -13.18 -6.15
C SER A 275 10.96 -12.14 -6.63
N ALA A 276 12.21 -12.44 -6.42
CA ALA A 276 13.34 -11.67 -6.91
C ALA A 276 14.41 -12.60 -7.45
N LYS A 277 15.21 -12.11 -8.37
CA LYS A 277 16.42 -12.79 -8.87
C LYS A 277 17.61 -11.93 -8.48
N ALA A 278 18.63 -12.58 -7.90
CA ALA A 278 19.90 -11.95 -7.57
C ALA A 278 21.01 -12.60 -8.38
N ARG A 279 21.97 -11.80 -8.86
CA ARG A 279 23.11 -12.22 -9.63
C ARG A 279 24.33 -11.44 -9.18
N PHE A 280 25.41 -12.14 -8.83
CA PHE A 280 26.74 -11.56 -8.71
C PHE A 280 27.49 -11.72 -10.06
N ASP A 281 28.20 -10.70 -10.46
CA ASP A 281 29.19 -10.81 -11.53
C ASP A 281 30.59 -11.14 -10.99
N ALA A 282 31.54 -11.31 -11.89
CA ALA A 282 32.92 -11.64 -11.54
C ALA A 282 33.66 -10.51 -10.80
N GLN A 283 33.16 -9.29 -10.89
CA GLN A 283 33.67 -8.09 -10.24
C GLN A 283 33.05 -7.89 -8.83
N GLY A 284 32.12 -8.76 -8.44
CA GLY A 284 31.45 -8.70 -7.13
C GLY A 284 30.26 -7.72 -7.11
N HIS A 285 29.83 -7.20 -8.25
CA HIS A 285 28.64 -6.36 -8.33
C HIS A 285 27.38 -7.22 -8.25
N LEU A 286 26.44 -6.83 -7.37
CA LEU A 286 25.17 -7.50 -7.17
C LEU A 286 24.05 -6.82 -7.95
N THR A 287 23.46 -7.54 -8.89
CA THR A 287 22.20 -7.12 -9.54
C THR A 287 21.04 -7.88 -8.95
N VAL A 288 20.02 -7.17 -8.44
CA VAL A 288 18.77 -7.74 -7.96
C VAL A 288 17.61 -7.20 -8.78
N CYS A 289 16.67 -8.05 -9.18
CA CYS A 289 15.56 -7.63 -10.01
C CYS A 289 14.22 -8.24 -9.59
N SER A 290 13.12 -7.47 -9.79
CA SER A 290 11.75 -7.88 -9.55
C SER A 290 10.79 -7.00 -10.35
N ALA A 291 9.66 -7.51 -10.83
CA ALA A 291 8.71 -6.80 -11.69
C ALA A 291 7.84 -5.76 -10.93
N THR A 292 8.40 -5.09 -9.94
CA THR A 292 7.76 -3.96 -9.25
C THR A 292 7.95 -2.66 -10.07
N THR A 293 7.33 -1.54 -9.65
CA THR A 293 7.48 -0.22 -10.31
C THR A 293 7.92 0.84 -9.31
N ASP A 294 8.39 2.01 -9.76
CA ASP A 294 8.64 3.18 -8.91
C ASP A 294 7.61 4.27 -9.24
N ILE A 295 6.75 4.60 -8.26
CA ILE A 295 5.71 5.61 -8.38
C ILE A 295 6.08 6.93 -7.68
N GLY A 296 7.37 7.15 -7.48
CA GLY A 296 7.91 8.30 -6.74
C GLY A 296 8.23 8.01 -5.27
N THR A 297 8.12 6.75 -4.84
CA THR A 297 8.40 6.31 -3.46
C THR A 297 9.86 5.96 -3.21
N GLY A 298 10.73 6.13 -4.21
CA GLY A 298 12.17 5.86 -4.10
C GLY A 298 12.50 4.37 -4.05
N THR A 299 11.77 3.54 -4.80
CA THR A 299 11.92 2.08 -4.72
C THR A 299 13.26 1.61 -5.17
N TYR A 300 13.83 2.20 -6.22
CA TYR A 300 15.19 1.88 -6.63
C TYR A 300 16.16 2.01 -5.45
N THR A 301 16.11 3.15 -4.77
CA THR A 301 16.99 3.42 -3.62
C THR A 301 16.75 2.46 -2.46
N VAL A 302 15.51 2.34 -2.01
CA VAL A 302 15.15 1.50 -0.86
C VAL A 302 15.48 0.04 -1.11
N MET A 303 15.17 -0.48 -2.30
CA MET A 303 15.44 -1.89 -2.64
C MET A 303 16.93 -2.16 -2.82
N THR A 304 17.69 -1.19 -3.33
CA THR A 304 19.16 -1.27 -3.41
C THR A 304 19.77 -1.32 -2.01
N GLN A 305 19.33 -0.46 -1.08
CA GLN A 305 19.81 -0.46 0.30
C GLN A 305 19.54 -1.78 1.01
N ILE A 306 18.31 -2.32 0.86
CA ILE A 306 17.92 -3.59 1.47
C ILE A 306 18.71 -4.75 0.88
N ALA A 307 18.93 -4.75 -0.43
CA ALA A 307 19.71 -5.80 -1.09
C ALA A 307 21.19 -5.74 -0.64
N ALA A 308 21.75 -4.55 -0.52
CA ALA A 308 23.10 -4.33 -0.04
C ALA A 308 23.27 -4.80 1.41
N ASP A 309 22.37 -4.42 2.30
CA ASP A 309 22.37 -4.81 3.70
C ASP A 309 22.23 -6.34 3.87
N ALA A 310 21.30 -6.95 3.13
CA ALA A 310 21.08 -8.38 3.18
C ALA A 310 22.26 -9.20 2.62
N ALA A 311 23.02 -8.65 1.68
CA ALA A 311 24.21 -9.32 1.10
C ALA A 311 25.50 -9.00 1.83
N GLY A 312 25.52 -8.03 2.76
CA GLY A 312 26.73 -7.49 3.35
C GLY A 312 27.60 -6.72 2.33
N ALA A 313 26.98 -6.17 1.29
CA ALA A 313 27.66 -5.43 0.21
C ALA A 313 27.56 -3.90 0.45
N ARG A 314 28.41 -3.12 -0.22
CA ARG A 314 28.25 -1.66 -0.25
C ARG A 314 27.13 -1.30 -1.19
N VAL A 315 26.37 -0.25 -0.87
CA VAL A 315 25.23 0.20 -1.69
C VAL A 315 25.65 0.50 -3.15
N GLN A 316 26.84 1.07 -3.35
CA GLN A 316 27.37 1.36 -4.69
C GLN A 316 27.69 0.12 -5.54
N ASP A 317 27.85 -1.04 -4.91
CA ASP A 317 28.12 -2.31 -5.59
C ASP A 317 26.83 -3.10 -5.89
N VAL A 318 25.67 -2.47 -5.66
CA VAL A 318 24.36 -3.09 -5.87
C VAL A 318 23.51 -2.28 -6.83
N THR A 319 22.91 -2.96 -7.81
CA THR A 319 21.90 -2.39 -8.72
C THR A 319 20.57 -3.11 -8.55
N PHE A 320 19.48 -2.36 -8.34
CA PHE A 320 18.14 -2.92 -8.37
C PHE A 320 17.45 -2.58 -9.69
N VAL A 321 16.92 -3.60 -10.38
CA VAL A 321 16.22 -3.50 -11.66
C VAL A 321 14.74 -3.79 -11.46
N LEU A 322 13.88 -2.89 -11.95
CA LEU A 322 12.43 -3.00 -11.82
C LEU A 322 11.70 -2.44 -13.05
N GLY A 323 10.39 -2.47 -13.04
CA GLY A 323 9.55 -1.83 -14.04
C GLY A 323 9.45 -2.57 -15.37
N ASP A 324 9.60 -3.89 -15.39
CA ASP A 324 9.54 -4.71 -16.59
C ASP A 324 8.77 -6.02 -16.31
N SER A 325 7.79 -6.34 -17.12
CA SER A 325 6.96 -7.53 -16.96
C SER A 325 7.70 -8.85 -17.12
N SER A 326 8.87 -8.84 -17.77
CA SER A 326 9.72 -10.02 -17.93
C SER A 326 10.51 -10.41 -16.68
N LEU A 327 10.55 -9.55 -15.67
CA LEU A 327 11.24 -9.79 -14.41
C LEU A 327 10.44 -10.74 -13.49
N PRO A 328 11.09 -11.29 -12.44
CA PRO A 328 10.40 -12.15 -11.47
C PRO A 328 9.16 -11.48 -10.88
N THR A 329 8.13 -12.29 -10.64
CA THR A 329 6.79 -11.82 -10.22
C THR A 329 6.83 -10.96 -8.96
N ALA A 330 6.21 -9.79 -9.06
CA ALA A 330 5.97 -8.88 -7.96
C ALA A 330 4.48 -8.48 -7.91
N PRO A 331 3.95 -8.19 -6.71
CA PRO A 331 2.61 -7.63 -6.60
C PRO A 331 2.53 -6.25 -7.23
N LEU A 332 1.31 -5.83 -7.54
CA LEU A 332 1.00 -4.46 -7.91
C LEU A 332 1.62 -3.48 -6.91
N GLN A 333 2.08 -2.36 -7.44
CA GLN A 333 2.58 -1.29 -6.60
C GLN A 333 1.43 -0.53 -5.95
N ALA A 334 1.17 -0.82 -4.69
CA ALA A 334 0.28 -0.04 -3.86
C ALA A 334 1.01 0.31 -2.57
N ASP A 335 1.44 1.55 -2.43
CA ASP A 335 2.08 2.18 -1.28
C ASP A 335 2.89 1.24 -0.35
N ARG A 336 2.54 1.10 0.95
CA ARG A 336 3.24 0.24 1.93
C ARG A 336 3.22 -1.27 1.61
N LEU A 337 2.30 -1.72 0.79
CA LEU A 337 2.29 -3.08 0.26
C LEU A 337 3.63 -3.47 -0.35
N ARG A 338 4.34 -2.51 -0.86
CA ARG A 338 5.59 -2.65 -1.57
C ARG A 338 6.80 -2.87 -0.69
N CYS A 339 7.06 -1.98 0.27
CA CYS A 339 8.30 -2.07 1.06
C CYS A 339 8.40 -3.41 1.79
N ARG A 340 7.35 -3.90 2.42
CA ARG A 340 7.37 -5.20 3.10
C ARG A 340 7.41 -6.41 2.15
N ARG A 341 6.83 -6.30 0.96
CA ARG A 341 6.72 -7.43 0.01
C ARG A 341 7.95 -7.59 -0.86
N SER A 342 8.49 -6.50 -1.34
CA SER A 342 9.69 -6.51 -2.17
C SER A 342 10.98 -6.68 -1.35
N VAL A 343 10.97 -6.29 -0.07
CA VAL A 343 12.09 -6.47 0.86
C VAL A 343 12.40 -7.93 1.11
N ARG A 344 11.40 -8.75 1.43
CA ARG A 344 11.62 -10.17 1.72
C ARG A 344 12.18 -10.97 0.54
N PRO A 345 11.66 -10.84 -0.69
CA PRO A 345 12.25 -11.50 -1.85
C PRO A 345 13.68 -11.07 -2.16
N CYS A 346 14.00 -9.79 -1.96
CA CYS A 346 15.37 -9.31 -2.16
C CYS A 346 16.33 -9.82 -1.07
N ALA A 347 15.90 -9.81 0.19
CA ALA A 347 16.70 -10.30 1.30
C ALA A 347 16.97 -11.80 1.22
N ARG A 348 15.97 -12.62 0.82
CA ARG A 348 16.15 -14.07 0.73
C ARG A 348 17.19 -14.51 -0.31
N PRO A 349 17.12 -14.08 -1.58
CA PRO A 349 18.15 -14.45 -2.56
C PRO A 349 19.54 -14.01 -2.14
N ALA A 350 19.68 -12.81 -1.58
CA ALA A 350 20.98 -12.31 -1.12
C ALA A 350 21.53 -13.13 0.06
N ARG A 351 20.69 -13.51 1.01
CA ARG A 351 21.08 -14.39 2.15
C ARG A 351 21.42 -15.80 1.69
N TYR A 352 20.74 -16.33 0.67
CA TYR A 352 21.05 -17.65 0.11
C TYR A 352 22.31 -17.66 -0.76
N CYS A 353 22.67 -16.55 -1.37
CA CYS A 353 23.93 -16.44 -2.13
C CYS A 353 25.14 -16.40 -1.22
N ALA A 354 25.05 -15.74 -0.07
CA ALA A 354 26.16 -15.64 0.87
C ALA A 354 26.72 -17.01 1.37
N PRO A 355 25.87 -18.01 1.77
CA PRO A 355 26.38 -19.31 2.20
C PRO A 355 26.97 -20.18 1.06
N LYS A 356 26.48 -20.01 -0.18
CA LYS A 356 27.00 -20.80 -1.32
C LYS A 356 28.32 -20.28 -1.86
N CYS A 357 28.62 -19.00 -1.70
CA CYS A 357 29.94 -18.44 -1.99
C CYS A 357 31.02 -18.96 -0.98
N TRP A 358 30.59 -19.47 0.16
CA TRP A 358 31.48 -19.92 1.23
C TRP A 358 32.20 -21.26 0.95
N ASN A 359 31.67 -22.09 0.07
CA ASN A 359 32.27 -23.43 -0.22
C ASN A 359 33.32 -23.41 -1.31
N MET A 360 33.76 -22.27 -1.82
CA MET A 360 34.87 -22.17 -2.76
C MET A 360 36.13 -21.63 -2.07
N ARG A 361 36.92 -22.60 -1.57
CA ARG A 361 38.33 -22.56 -1.14
C ARG A 361 38.83 -21.33 -0.36
N ALA A 362 39.27 -21.59 0.86
CA ALA A 362 40.07 -20.68 1.68
C ALA A 362 41.35 -20.24 0.94
N GLY A 363 41.53 -18.93 0.71
CA GLY A 363 42.79 -18.46 0.16
C GLY A 363 43.00 -16.98 -0.09
N CYS A 364 41.96 -16.13 -0.11
CA CYS A 364 42.15 -14.69 -0.31
C CYS A 364 41.27 -13.87 0.61
N THR A 365 41.86 -13.13 1.53
CA THR A 365 41.17 -12.18 2.40
C THR A 365 41.20 -10.77 1.73
N PRO A 366 40.08 -10.14 1.39
CA PRO A 366 40.05 -8.72 1.03
C PRO A 366 40.24 -7.89 2.29
N LYS A 367 41.21 -6.99 2.31
CA LYS A 367 41.30 -5.91 3.30
C LYS A 367 40.24 -4.85 3.00
N TRP A 368 39.20 -4.77 3.82
CA TRP A 368 38.25 -3.66 3.82
C TRP A 368 38.74 -2.54 4.73
N PRO A 369 38.66 -1.28 4.34
CA PRO A 369 38.93 -0.16 5.26
C PRO A 369 37.84 -0.11 6.34
N ALA A 370 38.26 0.07 7.59
CA ALA A 370 37.39 0.20 8.76
C ALA A 370 36.47 1.42 8.62
N ARG A 371 35.21 1.27 9.01
CA ARG A 371 34.24 2.38 9.08
C ARG A 371 34.69 3.42 10.12
N PRO A 372 34.65 4.70 9.83
CA PRO A 372 34.67 5.75 10.88
C PRO A 372 33.26 5.92 11.44
N GLY A 373 33.12 5.75 12.75
CA GLY A 373 32.04 6.33 13.56
C GLY A 373 30.69 5.59 13.55
N SER A 374 30.58 4.43 14.22
CA SER A 374 29.31 3.91 14.70
C SER A 374 29.21 4.03 16.21
N ARG A 375 28.18 4.71 16.71
CA ARG A 375 27.84 4.74 18.14
C ARG A 375 27.44 3.34 18.61
N SER A 376 27.95 3.01 19.79
CA SER A 376 27.83 1.74 20.47
C SER A 376 26.40 1.31 20.76
N PHE A 377 26.02 0.13 20.27
CA PHE A 377 24.98 -0.70 20.85
C PHE A 377 25.66 -1.91 21.52
N SER A 378 25.27 -2.17 22.78
CA SER A 378 25.80 -3.27 23.59
C SER A 378 25.50 -4.64 22.98
N PRO A 379 26.43 -5.60 23.09
CA PRO A 379 26.30 -6.88 22.42
C PRO A 379 25.64 -7.92 23.33
N MET A 380 24.64 -8.63 22.84
CA MET A 380 24.41 -10.02 23.25
C MET A 380 24.47 -10.92 22.03
N ALA A 381 25.30 -11.95 22.16
CA ALA A 381 25.62 -13.06 21.28
C ALA A 381 26.84 -12.85 20.38
N THR A 382 27.92 -13.43 20.83
CA THR A 382 29.13 -13.71 20.09
C THR A 382 28.85 -14.58 18.87
N CYS A 383 28.96 -13.97 17.68
CA CYS A 383 29.11 -14.69 16.44
C CYS A 383 30.48 -14.38 15.87
N THR A 384 31.35 -15.39 15.83
CA THR A 384 32.71 -15.33 15.32
C THR A 384 32.74 -14.77 13.89
N ARG A 385 33.59 -13.77 13.64
CA ARG A 385 33.89 -13.20 12.33
C ARG A 385 34.31 -14.30 11.36
N ALA A 386 33.49 -14.52 10.35
CA ALA A 386 33.89 -15.30 9.18
C ALA A 386 34.21 -14.32 8.03
N ALA A 387 35.45 -14.40 7.56
CA ALA A 387 35.94 -13.62 6.42
C ALA A 387 35.39 -14.17 5.11
N ILE A 388 34.85 -13.33 4.24
CA ILE A 388 34.40 -13.70 2.90
C ILE A 388 35.63 -13.75 1.98
N ALA A 389 35.93 -14.93 1.45
CA ALA A 389 36.99 -15.12 0.45
C ALA A 389 36.41 -14.98 -0.98
N TRP A 390 37.02 -14.14 -1.81
CA TRP A 390 36.74 -14.01 -3.22
C TRP A 390 37.65 -14.89 -4.06
N PRO A 391 37.19 -15.54 -5.13
CA PRO A 391 38.06 -16.33 -5.97
C PRO A 391 39.07 -15.47 -6.73
N CYS A 392 40.34 -15.84 -6.66
CA CYS A 392 41.43 -15.28 -7.46
C CYS A 392 41.21 -15.60 -8.95
N ARG A 393 41.49 -14.61 -9.80
CA ARG A 393 41.38 -14.70 -11.26
C ARG A 393 42.23 -15.85 -11.82
N THR A 394 41.58 -16.90 -12.27
CA THR A 394 41.99 -17.68 -13.46
C THR A 394 40.81 -18.51 -13.89
N SER A 395 40.36 -18.32 -15.14
CA SER A 395 39.18 -18.90 -15.78
C SER A 395 37.83 -18.24 -15.41
N SER A 396 37.15 -17.74 -16.40
CA SER A 396 35.86 -17.04 -16.32
C SER A 396 34.77 -18.02 -15.86
N PRO A 397 34.23 -17.92 -14.65
CA PRO A 397 33.11 -18.76 -14.25
C PRO A 397 31.80 -18.20 -14.76
N ALA A 398 30.91 -19.08 -15.16
CA ALA A 398 29.54 -18.72 -15.54
C ALA A 398 28.81 -17.99 -14.38
N PRO A 399 27.99 -16.99 -14.64
CA PRO A 399 27.30 -16.25 -13.57
C PRO A 399 26.36 -17.16 -12.79
N LEU A 400 26.50 -17.15 -11.45
CA LEU A 400 25.61 -17.83 -10.52
C LEU A 400 24.25 -17.13 -10.49
N THR A 401 23.22 -17.80 -10.98
CA THR A 401 21.84 -17.33 -10.94
C THR A 401 21.08 -18.11 -9.89
N VAL A 402 20.52 -17.42 -8.90
CA VAL A 402 19.67 -18.02 -7.87
C VAL A 402 18.24 -17.49 -8.04
N SER A 403 17.31 -18.41 -8.26
CA SER A 403 15.89 -18.10 -8.32
C SER A 403 15.18 -18.84 -7.17
N SER A 404 14.46 -18.14 -6.30
CA SER A 404 13.64 -18.75 -5.26
C SER A 404 12.16 -18.61 -5.60
N LYS A 405 11.44 -19.73 -5.64
CA LYS A 405 9.97 -19.76 -5.75
C LYS A 405 9.40 -20.17 -4.39
N CYS A 406 8.60 -19.33 -3.80
CA CYS A 406 7.81 -19.70 -2.62
C CYS A 406 6.44 -20.21 -3.07
N LYS A 407 6.11 -21.46 -2.80
CA LYS A 407 4.76 -22.00 -3.03
C LYS A 407 3.90 -21.68 -1.81
N SER A 408 2.77 -21.02 -2.02
CA SER A 408 1.66 -20.95 -1.07
C SER A 408 0.41 -21.50 -1.75
N THR A 409 -0.35 -22.32 -1.05
CA THR A 409 -1.66 -22.84 -1.48
C THR A 409 -2.64 -21.71 -1.75
N PRO A 410 -3.41 -21.75 -2.84
CA PRO A 410 -4.43 -20.75 -3.10
C PRO A 410 -5.69 -20.99 -2.26
N SER A 411 -6.26 -19.93 -1.69
CA SER A 411 -7.65 -19.95 -1.24
C SER A 411 -8.59 -19.97 -2.44
N PRO A 412 -9.76 -20.68 -2.37
CA PRO A 412 -10.67 -20.80 -3.50
C PRO A 412 -11.27 -19.44 -3.89
N ALA A 413 -11.43 -19.23 -5.19
CA ALA A 413 -12.11 -18.09 -5.77
C ALA A 413 -13.63 -18.16 -5.49
N PRO A 414 -14.33 -17.03 -5.32
CA PRO A 414 -15.79 -17.04 -5.23
C PRO A 414 -16.43 -17.30 -6.59
N ASP A 415 -17.49 -18.08 -6.56
CA ASP A 415 -18.29 -18.54 -7.72
C ASP A 415 -18.91 -17.39 -8.53
N ALA A 416 -18.70 -17.42 -9.84
CA ALA A 416 -19.19 -16.44 -10.80
C ALA A 416 -20.56 -16.84 -11.39
N ASN A 417 -21.54 -17.18 -10.56
CA ASN A 417 -22.89 -17.44 -11.08
C ASN A 417 -23.96 -17.07 -10.06
N ARG A 418 -24.38 -15.82 -10.02
CA ARG A 418 -25.65 -15.40 -9.38
C ARG A 418 -26.25 -14.14 -10.02
N SER A 419 -27.53 -14.22 -10.23
CA SER A 419 -28.61 -13.34 -10.71
C SER A 419 -28.46 -11.81 -10.55
N PRO A 420 -29.27 -10.99 -11.28
CA PRO A 420 -29.10 -9.54 -11.38
C PRO A 420 -29.19 -8.81 -10.03
N PRO A 421 -28.43 -7.73 -9.86
CA PRO A 421 -28.29 -7.07 -8.55
C PRO A 421 -29.54 -6.28 -8.17
N LEU A 422 -29.95 -6.43 -6.91
CA LEU A 422 -30.81 -5.47 -6.23
C LEU A 422 -30.08 -4.13 -6.08
N PRO A 423 -30.78 -2.98 -6.14
CA PRO A 423 -30.14 -1.65 -6.18
C PRO A 423 -29.37 -1.24 -4.93
N ILE A 424 -29.52 -1.96 -3.82
CA ILE A 424 -28.76 -1.71 -2.57
C ILE A 424 -28.35 -3.06 -1.97
N ARG A 425 -27.06 -3.27 -1.76
CA ARG A 425 -26.50 -4.42 -1.03
C ARG A 425 -25.95 -3.97 0.33
N GLN A 426 -26.27 -4.75 1.34
CA GLN A 426 -25.78 -4.54 2.70
C GLN A 426 -24.72 -5.57 3.02
N TYR A 427 -23.53 -5.10 3.44
CA TYR A 427 -22.45 -5.93 3.97
C TYR A 427 -22.32 -5.64 5.47
N SER A 428 -22.40 -6.69 6.28
CA SER A 428 -22.14 -6.57 7.71
C SER A 428 -20.87 -7.34 8.06
N TRP A 429 -19.93 -6.69 8.71
CA TRP A 429 -18.74 -7.32 9.27
C TRP A 429 -18.97 -7.56 10.76
N LYS A 430 -18.87 -8.82 11.20
CA LYS A 430 -18.85 -9.14 12.63
C LYS A 430 -17.40 -9.26 13.08
N SER A 431 -17.00 -8.45 14.04
CA SER A 431 -15.82 -8.69 14.84
C SER A 431 -16.09 -9.94 15.69
N THR A 432 -15.26 -10.99 15.51
CA THR A 432 -15.33 -12.21 16.33
C THR A 432 -14.58 -12.03 17.65
N SER A 433 -15.01 -11.09 18.46
CA SER A 433 -14.74 -11.09 19.88
C SER A 433 -16.05 -10.79 20.59
N THR A 434 -16.93 -11.79 20.63
CA THR A 434 -18.23 -11.63 21.29
C THR A 434 -18.35 -12.63 22.41
N ARG A 435 -18.45 -12.12 23.60
CA ARG A 435 -19.44 -12.65 24.55
C ARG A 435 -20.75 -11.91 24.29
N THR A 436 -21.69 -12.64 23.73
CA THR A 436 -23.16 -12.51 23.79
C THR A 436 -23.75 -11.13 24.14
N LEU A 437 -24.30 -10.45 23.11
CA LEU A 437 -25.53 -9.67 23.30
C LEU A 437 -26.26 -9.50 21.96
N ALA A 438 -27.45 -10.12 21.97
CA ALA A 438 -28.66 -9.85 21.20
C ALA A 438 -28.51 -9.56 19.68
N GLN A 439 -28.75 -10.59 18.88
CA GLN A 439 -29.35 -10.48 17.55
C GLN A 439 -30.70 -9.75 17.66
N SER A 440 -30.80 -8.52 17.18
CA SER A 440 -32.07 -7.99 16.72
C SER A 440 -32.14 -8.18 15.22
N ARG A 441 -32.97 -9.13 14.80
CA ARG A 441 -33.47 -9.25 13.43
C ARG A 441 -34.27 -7.99 13.11
N LEU A 442 -33.89 -7.26 12.09
CA LEU A 442 -34.81 -6.38 11.39
C LEU A 442 -35.19 -7.10 10.08
N HIS A 443 -36.37 -7.68 10.10
CA HIS A 443 -37.14 -7.99 8.90
C HIS A 443 -37.96 -6.74 8.53
N GLY A 444 -37.92 -6.37 7.26
CA GLY A 444 -38.74 -5.35 6.64
C GLY A 444 -38.11 -4.95 5.33
#